data_7c591e439d2db7abfe771f63d772f981
#
_entry.id   7c591e439d2db7abfe771f63d772f981
#
_cell.length_a   1.000
_cell.length_b   1.000
_cell.length_c   1.000
_cell.angle_alpha   90.00
_cell.angle_beta   90.00
_cell.angle_gamma   90.00
#
_symmetry.space_group_name_H-M   'P 1'
#
loop_
_entity.id
_entity.type
_entity.pdbx_description
1 polymer ?
#
loop_
_entity_poly.entity_id
_entity_poly.type
_entity_poly.pdbx_seq_one_letter_code
_entity_poly.pdbx_strand_id
1 'polypeptide(L)'
;MNPVHPMLTNIRALADGNIWQKSIDLADEALSAWLKTPHEAKRVYLVGHGSSLYNSLVGEYVLEHIAMIPSRAIPAFAFSKYIESRILGSQALVVGISTTGETQSVCHALERAHQAGSPTLAITAQQNSAIAQQADAVILTGGEDDQISVKTKSYVQALIPIYMLAIHLAGDQQLRSYWLDQINLGAQGAQQFLQEGWEQMKQLAQKYASAPKVFVLGTGPNLGTAEEASLKIIEMAKMYSECQELEDFFHGRLREVDQHSPVFFLAPHGHASQRVLDFLTVTDIIHAPSIVISDHVTSGIQRLATDVIQIPVSLDEFATPLLYILPMHVFGYEMALQRGYDPTARRYDIVPQKVRYQEEE
;
A
#
# COMPACT_ATOMS: atom_id res chain seq x y z
N MET A 1 -11.43 -32.28 -5.06
CA MET A 1 -10.66 -31.27 -4.32
C MET A 1 -11.52 -30.01 -4.30
N ASN A 2 -11.77 -29.44 -3.13
CA ASN A 2 -12.44 -28.12 -3.09
C ASN A 2 -11.54 -27.12 -3.82
N PRO A 3 -12.12 -26.23 -4.65
CA PRO A 3 -11.33 -25.21 -5.34
C PRO A 3 -10.58 -24.35 -4.30
N VAL A 4 -9.33 -23.99 -4.61
CA VAL A 4 -8.53 -23.10 -3.75
C VAL A 4 -9.23 -21.75 -3.69
N HIS A 5 -9.34 -21.16 -2.50
CA HIS A 5 -10.02 -19.89 -2.33
C HIS A 5 -9.34 -18.77 -3.14
N PRO A 6 -10.07 -17.95 -3.92
CA PRO A 6 -9.48 -16.94 -4.82
C PRO A 6 -8.54 -15.95 -4.11
N MET A 7 -8.89 -15.52 -2.90
CA MET A 7 -8.03 -14.65 -2.08
C MET A 7 -6.68 -15.31 -1.77
N LEU A 8 -6.69 -16.60 -1.41
CA LEU A 8 -5.47 -17.36 -1.14
C LEU A 8 -4.59 -17.44 -2.40
N THR A 9 -5.21 -17.65 -3.57
CA THR A 9 -4.52 -17.66 -4.85
C THR A 9 -3.82 -16.32 -5.11
N ASN A 10 -4.52 -15.20 -4.88
CA ASN A 10 -3.97 -13.86 -5.09
C ASN A 10 -2.80 -13.54 -4.14
N ILE A 11 -2.93 -13.88 -2.84
CA ILE A 11 -1.84 -13.64 -1.89
C ILE A 11 -0.62 -14.50 -2.28
N ARG A 12 -0.81 -15.77 -2.57
CA ARG A 12 0.29 -16.68 -2.94
C ARG A 12 0.93 -16.35 -4.27
N ALA A 13 0.22 -15.71 -5.19
CA ALA A 13 0.76 -15.30 -6.46
C ALA A 13 1.95 -14.31 -6.31
N LEU A 14 2.02 -13.56 -5.20
CA LEU A 14 3.14 -12.66 -4.91
C LEU A 14 4.47 -13.40 -4.62
N ALA A 15 4.44 -14.71 -4.43
CA ALA A 15 5.65 -15.54 -4.36
C ALA A 15 6.29 -15.78 -5.73
N ASP A 16 5.60 -15.48 -6.84
CA ASP A 16 6.13 -15.62 -8.19
C ASP A 16 6.82 -14.32 -8.63
N GLY A 17 8.15 -14.35 -8.68
CA GLY A 17 8.97 -13.23 -9.13
C GLY A 17 8.64 -12.74 -10.54
N ASN A 18 8.07 -13.58 -11.41
CA ASN A 18 7.67 -13.17 -12.76
C ASN A 18 6.54 -12.11 -12.73
N ILE A 19 5.69 -12.12 -11.71
CA ILE A 19 4.65 -11.09 -11.54
C ILE A 19 5.30 -9.72 -11.27
N TRP A 20 6.34 -9.68 -10.45
CA TRP A 20 7.09 -8.47 -10.16
C TRP A 20 7.85 -7.99 -11.38
N GLN A 21 8.57 -8.89 -12.05
CA GLN A 21 9.33 -8.56 -13.26
C GLN A 21 8.43 -8.01 -14.37
N LYS A 22 7.26 -8.60 -14.59
CA LYS A 22 6.28 -8.10 -15.55
C LYS A 22 5.82 -6.69 -15.25
N SER A 23 5.60 -6.35 -13.97
CA SER A 23 5.23 -4.99 -13.56
C SER A 23 6.37 -4.00 -13.80
N ILE A 24 7.63 -4.40 -13.55
CA ILE A 24 8.82 -3.61 -13.86
C ILE A 24 8.92 -3.34 -15.35
N ASP A 25 8.84 -4.38 -16.19
CA ASP A 25 9.03 -4.28 -17.64
C ASP A 25 7.99 -3.36 -18.29
N LEU A 26 6.70 -3.53 -17.93
CA LEU A 26 5.62 -2.70 -18.44
C LEU A 26 5.77 -1.23 -18.01
N ALA A 27 6.17 -0.99 -16.77
CA ALA A 27 6.41 0.37 -16.29
C ALA A 27 7.62 1.00 -16.99
N ASP A 28 8.69 0.24 -17.18
CA ASP A 28 9.91 0.71 -17.84
C ASP A 28 9.64 1.07 -19.31
N GLU A 29 8.92 0.23 -20.04
CA GLU A 29 8.52 0.48 -21.41
C GLU A 29 7.67 1.75 -21.54
N ALA A 30 6.61 1.86 -20.72
CA ALA A 30 5.71 3.01 -20.76
C ALA A 30 6.41 4.31 -20.41
N LEU A 31 7.23 4.33 -19.35
CA LEU A 31 7.96 5.53 -18.91
C LEU A 31 9.07 5.91 -19.86
N SER A 32 9.81 4.97 -20.43
CA SER A 32 10.82 5.22 -21.44
C SER A 32 10.23 5.81 -22.72
N ALA A 33 9.01 5.42 -23.09
CA ALA A 33 8.30 5.99 -24.22
C ALA A 33 7.80 7.42 -23.94
N TRP A 34 7.22 7.65 -22.76
CA TRP A 34 6.60 8.93 -22.38
C TRP A 34 7.61 10.03 -22.06
N LEU A 35 8.69 9.71 -21.33
CA LEU A 35 9.73 10.66 -20.91
C LEU A 35 10.72 11.04 -22.03
N LYS A 36 10.52 10.58 -23.28
CA LYS A 36 11.25 11.13 -24.45
C LYS A 36 11.00 12.62 -24.65
N THR A 37 9.86 13.12 -24.21
CA THR A 37 9.58 14.55 -24.08
C THR A 37 9.99 14.99 -22.68
N PRO A 38 10.90 15.99 -22.52
CA PRO A 38 11.30 16.44 -21.18
C PRO A 38 10.08 16.95 -20.40
N HIS A 39 9.74 16.26 -19.33
CA HIS A 39 8.75 16.75 -18.37
C HIS A 39 9.50 17.37 -17.19
N GLU A 40 9.45 18.69 -17.08
CA GLU A 40 10.00 19.41 -15.94
C GLU A 40 9.04 19.39 -14.74
N ALA A 41 8.65 18.18 -14.29
CA ALA A 41 7.81 18.06 -13.12
C ALA A 41 8.56 18.55 -11.87
N LYS A 42 8.08 19.63 -11.26
CA LYS A 42 8.60 20.18 -10.00
C LYS A 42 7.76 19.71 -8.79
N ARG A 43 6.65 19.08 -9.05
CA ARG A 43 5.78 18.46 -8.04
C ARG A 43 4.97 17.33 -8.64
N VAL A 44 4.62 16.36 -7.82
CA VAL A 44 3.74 15.25 -8.22
C VAL A 44 2.54 15.19 -7.29
N TYR A 45 1.35 15.04 -7.86
CA TYR A 45 0.13 14.69 -7.14
C TYR A 45 -0.23 13.25 -7.49
N LEU A 46 -0.39 12.41 -6.45
CA LEU A 46 -0.88 11.05 -6.62
C LEU A 46 -2.31 10.98 -6.11
N VAL A 47 -3.23 10.51 -6.94
CA VAL A 47 -4.66 10.53 -6.62
C VAL A 47 -5.28 9.13 -6.76
N GLY A 48 -6.05 8.72 -5.76
CA GLY A 48 -6.71 7.43 -5.69
C GLY A 48 -7.74 7.36 -4.58
N HIS A 49 -8.29 6.16 -4.36
CA HIS A 49 -9.15 5.84 -3.21
C HIS A 49 -8.83 4.46 -2.66
N GLY A 50 -9.05 4.23 -1.35
CA GLY A 50 -8.76 2.96 -0.69
C GLY A 50 -7.32 2.53 -0.93
N SER A 51 -7.08 1.28 -1.33
CA SER A 51 -5.75 0.75 -1.63
C SER A 51 -4.94 1.63 -2.60
N SER A 52 -5.59 2.25 -3.59
CA SER A 52 -4.92 3.18 -4.52
C SER A 52 -4.47 4.48 -3.84
N LEU A 53 -5.22 4.98 -2.85
CA LEU A 53 -4.78 6.12 -2.05
C LEU A 53 -3.62 5.73 -1.14
N TYR A 54 -3.64 4.51 -0.58
CA TYR A 54 -2.57 4.03 0.27
C TYR A 54 -1.28 3.77 -0.51
N ASN A 55 -1.39 3.31 -1.75
CA ASN A 55 -0.27 3.33 -2.70
C ASN A 55 0.24 4.75 -2.95
N SER A 56 -0.66 5.73 -3.04
CA SER A 56 -0.29 7.15 -3.20
C SER A 56 0.48 7.67 -1.98
N LEU A 57 0.10 7.30 -0.76
CA LEU A 57 0.81 7.67 0.48
C LEU A 57 2.23 7.10 0.51
N VAL A 58 2.41 5.85 0.09
CA VAL A 58 3.77 5.29 -0.09
C VAL A 58 4.52 6.06 -1.17
N GLY A 59 3.86 6.33 -2.29
CA GLY A 59 4.44 7.01 -3.45
C GLY A 59 4.92 8.43 -3.16
N GLU A 60 4.28 9.14 -2.24
CA GLU A 60 4.72 10.46 -1.77
C GLU A 60 6.15 10.38 -1.23
N TYR A 61 6.40 9.49 -0.27
CA TYR A 61 7.74 9.27 0.28
C TYR A 61 8.74 8.74 -0.74
N VAL A 62 8.34 7.82 -1.60
CA VAL A 62 9.20 7.20 -2.63
C VAL A 62 9.66 8.24 -3.65
N LEU A 63 8.76 9.08 -4.15
CA LEU A 63 9.09 10.14 -5.11
C LEU A 63 9.98 11.23 -4.50
N GLU A 64 9.69 11.63 -3.25
CA GLU A 64 10.52 12.61 -2.55
C GLU A 64 11.92 12.07 -2.25
N HIS A 65 12.03 10.80 -1.87
CA HIS A 65 13.33 10.20 -1.54
C HIS A 65 14.18 9.86 -2.77
N ILE A 66 13.57 9.28 -3.82
CA ILE A 66 14.30 8.79 -5.00
C ILE A 66 14.51 9.91 -6.04
N ALA A 67 13.43 10.62 -6.37
CA ALA A 67 13.44 11.63 -7.41
C ALA A 67 13.72 13.05 -6.88
N MET A 68 13.71 13.25 -5.57
CA MET A 68 13.84 14.56 -4.91
C MET A 68 12.78 15.57 -5.39
N ILE A 69 11.59 15.08 -5.73
CA ILE A 69 10.47 15.90 -6.22
C ILE A 69 9.38 15.95 -5.15
N PRO A 70 9.03 17.15 -4.63
CA PRO A 70 7.92 17.31 -3.69
C PRO A 70 6.64 16.66 -4.22
N SER A 71 6.07 15.76 -3.43
CA SER A 71 4.94 14.93 -3.84
C SER A 71 3.81 15.00 -2.82
N ARG A 72 2.59 14.76 -3.25
CA ARG A 72 1.44 14.78 -2.37
C ARG A 72 0.39 13.75 -2.76
N ALA A 73 0.06 12.86 -1.82
CA ALA A 73 -1.07 11.94 -1.93
C ALA A 73 -2.37 12.65 -1.56
N ILE A 74 -3.39 12.55 -2.40
CA ILE A 74 -4.68 13.20 -2.17
C ILE A 74 -5.82 12.27 -2.59
N PRO A 75 -6.88 12.10 -1.77
CA PRO A 75 -8.10 11.44 -2.23
C PRO A 75 -8.61 12.07 -3.53
N ALA A 76 -8.88 11.26 -4.54
CA ALA A 76 -9.21 11.76 -5.88
C ALA A 76 -10.42 12.72 -5.90
N PHE A 77 -11.44 12.45 -5.05
CA PHE A 77 -12.56 13.36 -4.88
C PHE A 77 -12.12 14.73 -4.34
N ALA A 78 -11.28 14.73 -3.30
CA ALA A 78 -10.79 15.98 -2.72
C ALA A 78 -9.91 16.74 -3.74
N PHE A 79 -9.09 16.04 -4.52
CA PHE A 79 -8.33 16.66 -5.60
C PHE A 79 -9.25 17.33 -6.62
N SER A 80 -10.27 16.63 -7.10
CA SER A 80 -11.17 17.13 -8.14
C SER A 80 -12.02 18.34 -7.68
N LYS A 81 -12.29 18.45 -6.36
CA LYS A 81 -13.21 19.50 -5.84
C LYS A 81 -12.49 20.66 -5.13
N TYR A 82 -11.36 20.41 -4.47
CA TYR A 82 -10.75 21.38 -3.56
C TYR A 82 -9.35 21.84 -3.95
N ILE A 83 -8.70 21.21 -4.93
CA ILE A 83 -7.39 21.68 -5.41
C ILE A 83 -7.60 22.88 -6.35
N GLU A 84 -6.93 23.98 -6.06
CA GLU A 84 -6.96 25.17 -6.91
C GLU A 84 -6.25 24.94 -8.24
N SER A 85 -6.90 25.20 -9.38
CA SER A 85 -6.33 25.01 -10.71
C SER A 85 -5.08 25.85 -10.93
N ARG A 86 -4.91 26.96 -10.23
CA ARG A 86 -3.73 27.84 -10.33
C ARG A 86 -2.44 27.24 -9.83
N ILE A 87 -2.49 26.17 -9.01
CA ILE A 87 -1.29 25.45 -8.55
C ILE A 87 -0.96 24.24 -9.41
N LEU A 88 -1.79 23.97 -10.42
CA LEU A 88 -1.57 22.96 -11.46
C LEU A 88 -0.81 23.59 -12.65
N GLY A 89 -0.68 22.90 -13.76
CA GLY A 89 0.01 23.34 -14.97
C GLY A 89 1.21 22.46 -15.30
N SER A 90 1.98 22.84 -16.31
CA SER A 90 3.03 21.99 -16.91
C SER A 90 4.09 21.44 -15.96
N GLN A 91 4.27 22.06 -14.79
CA GLN A 91 5.23 21.63 -13.77
C GLN A 91 4.62 20.76 -12.66
N ALA A 92 3.33 20.44 -12.74
CA ALA A 92 2.61 19.62 -11.77
C ALA A 92 2.13 18.34 -12.45
N LEU A 93 2.87 17.23 -12.31
CA LEU A 93 2.44 15.94 -12.79
C LEU A 93 1.31 15.41 -11.89
N VAL A 94 0.23 14.89 -12.50
CA VAL A 94 -0.86 14.24 -11.77
C VAL A 94 -0.96 12.77 -12.16
N VAL A 95 -0.80 11.89 -11.17
CA VAL A 95 -0.82 10.45 -11.33
C VAL A 95 -2.12 9.87 -10.77
N GLY A 96 -3.00 9.40 -11.64
CA GLY A 96 -4.24 8.73 -11.26
C GLY A 96 -4.03 7.23 -11.08
N ILE A 97 -4.39 6.69 -9.91
CA ILE A 97 -4.22 5.28 -9.58
C ILE A 97 -5.59 4.64 -9.38
N SER A 98 -5.90 3.62 -10.21
CA SER A 98 -7.13 2.82 -10.07
C SER A 98 -6.93 1.46 -10.72
N THR A 99 -6.98 0.38 -9.95
CA THR A 99 -6.79 -0.99 -10.45
C THR A 99 -7.76 -1.32 -11.58
N THR A 100 -9.05 -1.02 -11.42
CA THR A 100 -10.06 -1.23 -12.47
C THR A 100 -10.06 -0.15 -13.54
N GLY A 101 -9.46 1.00 -13.23
CA GLY A 101 -9.48 2.17 -14.10
C GLY A 101 -10.85 2.85 -14.28
N GLU A 102 -11.89 2.41 -13.55
CA GLU A 102 -13.28 2.88 -13.69
C GLU A 102 -13.73 3.79 -12.55
N THR A 103 -12.79 4.27 -11.72
CA THR A 103 -13.13 5.12 -10.57
C THR A 103 -13.40 6.53 -11.05
N GLN A 104 -14.66 6.93 -11.07
CA GLN A 104 -15.14 8.21 -11.64
C GLN A 104 -14.42 9.44 -11.06
N SER A 105 -14.19 9.48 -9.74
CA SER A 105 -13.45 10.59 -9.12
C SER A 105 -11.98 10.69 -9.54
N VAL A 106 -11.35 9.56 -9.92
CA VAL A 106 -10.00 9.56 -10.50
C VAL A 106 -10.05 10.10 -11.93
N CYS A 107 -11.07 9.74 -12.71
CA CYS A 107 -11.32 10.31 -14.03
C CYS A 107 -11.45 11.84 -13.95
N HIS A 108 -12.31 12.34 -13.06
CA HIS A 108 -12.50 13.78 -12.86
C HIS A 108 -11.22 14.49 -12.38
N ALA A 109 -10.40 13.81 -11.57
CA ALA A 109 -9.12 14.39 -11.13
C ALA A 109 -8.13 14.55 -12.31
N LEU A 110 -8.02 13.52 -13.18
CA LEU A 110 -7.17 13.57 -14.38
C LEU A 110 -7.71 14.59 -15.39
N GLU A 111 -9.02 14.63 -15.63
CA GLU A 111 -9.65 15.63 -16.50
C GLU A 111 -9.36 17.05 -16.04
N ARG A 112 -9.56 17.34 -14.74
CA ARG A 112 -9.26 18.65 -14.15
C ARG A 112 -7.79 19.02 -14.29
N ALA A 113 -6.89 18.07 -14.08
CA ALA A 113 -5.45 18.27 -14.26
C ALA A 113 -5.12 18.62 -15.71
N HIS A 114 -5.66 17.87 -16.66
CA HIS A 114 -5.46 18.09 -18.10
C HIS A 114 -5.99 19.47 -18.53
N GLN A 115 -7.19 19.85 -18.09
CA GLN A 115 -7.79 21.18 -18.36
C GLN A 115 -6.92 22.33 -17.80
N ALA A 116 -6.17 22.07 -16.72
CA ALA A 116 -5.23 23.03 -16.14
C ALA A 116 -3.85 23.03 -16.80
N GLY A 117 -3.63 22.18 -17.82
CA GLY A 117 -2.35 22.04 -18.53
C GLY A 117 -1.30 21.21 -17.76
N SER A 118 -1.72 20.40 -16.81
CA SER A 118 -0.84 19.45 -16.11
C SER A 118 -0.66 18.17 -16.94
N PRO A 119 0.57 17.64 -17.07
CA PRO A 119 0.77 16.29 -17.58
C PRO A 119 0.10 15.27 -16.65
N THR A 120 -0.49 14.24 -17.26
CA THR A 120 -1.28 13.23 -16.56
C THR A 120 -0.78 11.82 -16.85
N LEU A 121 -0.75 10.97 -15.80
CA LEU A 121 -0.33 9.58 -15.90
C LEU A 121 -1.38 8.70 -15.21
N ALA A 122 -1.77 7.60 -15.86
CA ALA A 122 -2.63 6.59 -15.27
C ALA A 122 -1.84 5.34 -14.87
N ILE A 123 -2.06 4.82 -13.66
CA ILE A 123 -1.59 3.49 -13.22
C ILE A 123 -2.83 2.61 -13.03
N THR A 124 -2.95 1.55 -13.86
CA THR A 124 -4.13 0.68 -13.90
C THR A 124 -3.79 -0.73 -14.36
N ALA A 125 -4.65 -1.70 -14.04
CA ALA A 125 -4.55 -3.05 -14.58
C ALA A 125 -5.24 -3.20 -15.97
N GLN A 126 -6.01 -2.18 -16.40
CA GLN A 126 -6.91 -2.26 -17.56
C GLN A 126 -6.54 -1.21 -18.62
N GLN A 127 -5.98 -1.67 -19.74
CA GLN A 127 -5.51 -0.81 -20.82
C GLN A 127 -6.61 0.07 -21.44
N ASN A 128 -7.83 -0.43 -21.52
CA ASN A 128 -8.95 0.26 -22.18
C ASN A 128 -9.92 0.91 -21.19
N SER A 129 -9.46 1.16 -19.95
CA SER A 129 -10.27 1.75 -18.90
C SER A 129 -10.47 3.26 -19.06
N ALA A 130 -11.44 3.81 -18.35
CA ALA A 130 -11.77 5.23 -18.40
C ALA A 130 -10.58 6.13 -18.04
N ILE A 131 -9.77 5.80 -17.01
CA ILE A 131 -8.59 6.61 -16.67
C ILE A 131 -7.48 6.47 -17.73
N ALA A 132 -7.36 5.30 -18.35
CA ALA A 132 -6.37 5.08 -19.40
C ALA A 132 -6.66 5.90 -20.68
N GLN A 133 -7.95 6.15 -20.95
CA GLN A 133 -8.36 6.98 -22.09
C GLN A 133 -8.20 8.48 -21.85
N GLN A 134 -8.12 8.90 -20.59
CA GLN A 134 -8.03 10.32 -20.21
C GLN A 134 -6.61 10.80 -19.93
N ALA A 135 -5.69 9.90 -19.57
CA ALA A 135 -4.33 10.27 -19.24
C ALA A 135 -3.45 10.41 -20.50
N ASP A 136 -2.43 11.27 -20.42
CA ASP A 136 -1.43 11.45 -21.49
C ASP A 136 -0.54 10.21 -21.66
N ALA A 137 -0.36 9.43 -20.56
CA ALA A 137 0.35 8.15 -20.58
C ALA A 137 -0.27 7.16 -19.59
N VAL A 138 -0.04 5.86 -19.86
CA VAL A 138 -0.60 4.77 -19.07
C VAL A 138 0.51 3.79 -18.70
N ILE A 139 0.61 3.46 -17.41
CA ILE A 139 1.42 2.34 -16.94
C ILE A 139 0.47 1.21 -16.53
N LEU A 140 0.61 0.06 -17.17
CA LEU A 140 -0.09 -1.14 -16.77
C LEU A 140 0.62 -1.82 -15.61
N THR A 141 -0.14 -2.26 -14.61
CA THR A 141 0.42 -2.91 -13.40
C THR A 141 0.91 -4.34 -13.64
N GLY A 142 0.69 -4.90 -14.83
CA GLY A 142 1.13 -6.25 -15.21
C GLY A 142 0.27 -7.39 -14.69
N GLY A 143 -0.70 -7.10 -13.81
CA GLY A 143 -1.66 -8.05 -13.29
C GLY A 143 -2.99 -8.01 -14.03
N GLU A 144 -3.64 -9.16 -14.14
CA GLU A 144 -5.09 -9.18 -14.31
C GLU A 144 -5.71 -8.63 -13.01
N ASP A 145 -6.87 -7.97 -13.12
CA ASP A 145 -7.65 -7.61 -11.94
C ASP A 145 -7.81 -8.87 -11.07
N ASP A 146 -7.67 -8.73 -9.75
CA ASP A 146 -7.79 -9.84 -8.78
C ASP A 146 -9.11 -10.61 -8.91
N GLN A 147 -10.03 -10.17 -9.75
CA GLN A 147 -11.38 -10.70 -10.01
C GLN A 147 -12.25 -10.82 -8.73
N ILE A 148 -11.76 -10.28 -7.62
CA ILE A 148 -12.44 -10.20 -6.34
C ILE A 148 -12.45 -8.75 -5.84
N SER A 149 -13.43 -8.44 -4.98
CA SER A 149 -13.59 -7.05 -4.49
C SER A 149 -12.45 -6.59 -3.58
N VAL A 150 -11.89 -7.50 -2.80
CA VAL A 150 -10.79 -7.21 -1.85
C VAL A 150 -9.46 -7.38 -2.56
N LYS A 151 -8.69 -6.31 -2.68
CA LYS A 151 -7.43 -6.27 -3.42
C LYS A 151 -6.26 -6.63 -2.53
N THR A 152 -5.36 -7.52 -3.00
CA THR A 152 -4.12 -7.92 -2.31
C THR A 152 -2.93 -7.88 -3.27
N LYS A 153 -2.88 -8.77 -4.25
CA LYS A 153 -1.85 -8.82 -5.28
C LYS A 153 -1.71 -7.48 -6.01
N SER A 154 -2.83 -6.92 -6.43
CA SER A 154 -2.88 -5.65 -7.18
C SER A 154 -2.36 -4.45 -6.40
N TYR A 155 -2.35 -4.49 -5.05
CA TYR A 155 -1.72 -3.44 -4.25
C TYR A 155 -0.21 -3.38 -4.50
N VAL A 156 0.50 -4.50 -4.37
CA VAL A 156 1.95 -4.57 -4.62
C VAL A 156 2.26 -4.25 -6.08
N GLN A 157 1.46 -4.79 -7.01
CA GLN A 157 1.62 -4.53 -8.44
C GLN A 157 1.39 -3.06 -8.81
N ALA A 158 0.63 -2.28 -8.04
CA ALA A 158 0.47 -0.84 -8.26
C ALA A 158 1.59 -0.02 -7.60
N LEU A 159 2.27 -0.55 -6.57
CA LEU A 159 3.45 0.09 -5.98
C LEU A 159 4.64 0.07 -6.94
N ILE A 160 4.92 -1.05 -7.61
CA ILE A 160 6.07 -1.18 -8.52
C ILE A 160 6.13 -0.06 -9.57
N PRO A 161 5.05 0.27 -10.32
CA PRO A 161 5.01 1.41 -11.22
C PRO A 161 5.36 2.76 -10.57
N ILE A 162 5.03 2.95 -9.29
CA ILE A 162 5.36 4.18 -8.58
C ILE A 162 6.86 4.27 -8.32
N TYR A 163 7.51 3.17 -7.91
CA TYR A 163 8.97 3.10 -7.79
C TYR A 163 9.64 3.34 -9.14
N MET A 164 9.15 2.69 -10.20
CA MET A 164 9.66 2.89 -11.56
C MET A 164 9.53 4.35 -12.02
N LEU A 165 8.40 5.01 -11.73
CA LEU A 165 8.23 6.44 -12.00
C LEU A 165 9.28 7.30 -11.27
N ALA A 166 9.51 7.03 -9.98
CA ALA A 166 10.51 7.77 -9.21
C ALA A 166 11.93 7.55 -9.77
N ILE A 167 12.28 6.31 -10.12
CA ILE A 167 13.56 5.94 -10.74
C ILE A 167 13.76 6.67 -12.06
N HIS A 168 12.75 6.70 -12.92
CA HIS A 168 12.83 7.37 -14.21
C HIS A 168 12.93 8.89 -14.07
N LEU A 169 12.20 9.49 -13.14
CA LEU A 169 12.25 10.94 -12.88
C LEU A 169 13.59 11.35 -12.26
N ALA A 170 14.24 10.50 -11.46
CA ALA A 170 15.59 10.73 -10.95
C ALA A 170 16.64 10.78 -12.05
N GLY A 171 16.49 9.98 -13.11
CA GLY A 171 17.39 9.96 -14.27
C GLY A 171 18.82 9.49 -14.00
N ASP A 172 19.08 8.86 -12.85
CA ASP A 172 20.40 8.40 -12.42
C ASP A 172 20.51 6.89 -12.55
N GLN A 173 21.54 6.40 -13.26
CA GLN A 173 21.75 4.98 -13.53
C GLN A 173 22.18 4.19 -12.29
N GLN A 174 22.88 4.80 -11.34
CA GLN A 174 23.30 4.12 -10.11
C GLN A 174 22.09 3.95 -9.18
N LEU A 175 21.27 5.00 -9.03
CA LEU A 175 20.00 4.93 -8.31
C LEU A 175 19.06 3.90 -8.96
N ARG A 176 19.00 3.87 -10.30
CA ARG A 176 18.19 2.88 -11.01
C ARG A 176 18.61 1.45 -10.65
N SER A 177 19.90 1.12 -10.73
CA SER A 177 20.39 -0.21 -10.39
C SER A 177 20.06 -0.57 -8.94
N TYR A 178 20.35 0.33 -8.02
CA TYR A 178 20.09 0.13 -6.59
C TYR A 178 18.61 -0.16 -6.30
N TRP A 179 17.69 0.64 -6.83
CA TRP A 179 16.27 0.47 -6.56
C TRP A 179 15.65 -0.74 -7.27
N LEU A 180 16.13 -1.12 -8.45
CA LEU A 180 15.75 -2.38 -9.07
C LEU A 180 16.21 -3.58 -8.24
N ASP A 181 17.41 -3.52 -7.66
CA ASP A 181 17.89 -4.57 -6.74
C ASP A 181 17.01 -4.65 -5.48
N GLN A 182 16.56 -3.49 -4.92
CA GLN A 182 15.62 -3.47 -3.80
C GLN A 182 14.25 -4.09 -4.15
N ILE A 183 13.69 -3.79 -5.32
CA ILE A 183 12.42 -4.39 -5.77
C ILE A 183 12.58 -5.91 -5.95
N ASN A 184 13.67 -6.37 -6.55
CA ASN A 184 13.97 -7.79 -6.74
C ASN A 184 14.20 -8.52 -5.40
N LEU A 185 14.88 -7.89 -4.45
CA LEU A 185 15.05 -8.41 -3.10
C LEU A 185 13.71 -8.50 -2.36
N GLY A 186 12.81 -7.53 -2.58
CA GLY A 186 11.44 -7.57 -2.12
C GLY A 186 10.67 -8.78 -2.63
N ALA A 187 10.80 -9.11 -3.93
CA ALA A 187 10.19 -10.30 -4.53
C ALA A 187 10.73 -11.61 -3.91
N GLN A 188 12.05 -11.70 -3.68
CA GLN A 188 12.67 -12.84 -2.99
C GLN A 188 12.14 -12.97 -1.55
N GLY A 189 12.08 -11.85 -0.82
CA GLY A 189 11.53 -11.80 0.52
C GLY A 189 10.06 -12.22 0.57
N ALA A 190 9.25 -11.83 -0.43
CA ALA A 190 7.87 -12.25 -0.56
C ALA A 190 7.74 -13.77 -0.74
N GLN A 191 8.54 -14.35 -1.62
CA GLN A 191 8.58 -15.79 -1.83
C GLN A 191 8.92 -16.53 -0.52
N GLN A 192 9.98 -16.12 0.14
CA GLN A 192 10.43 -16.75 1.39
C GLN A 192 9.40 -16.57 2.50
N PHE A 193 8.87 -15.36 2.72
CA PHE A 193 7.87 -15.11 3.75
C PHE A 193 6.61 -15.94 3.55
N LEU A 194 6.08 -16.05 2.33
CA LEU A 194 4.87 -16.82 2.04
C LEU A 194 5.08 -18.33 2.20
N GLN A 195 6.31 -18.81 2.14
CA GLN A 195 6.67 -20.21 2.41
C GLN A 195 6.85 -20.50 3.90
N GLU A 196 7.51 -19.61 4.64
CA GLU A 196 8.00 -19.86 6.01
C GLU A 196 7.14 -19.15 7.08
N GLY A 197 6.63 -17.94 6.79
CA GLY A 197 5.92 -17.07 7.75
C GLY A 197 4.42 -17.30 7.86
N TRP A 198 3.81 -18.04 6.92
CA TRP A 198 2.35 -18.20 6.87
C TRP A 198 1.76 -18.79 8.15
N GLU A 199 2.35 -19.88 8.66
CA GLU A 199 1.82 -20.57 9.84
C GLU A 199 1.88 -19.69 11.10
N GLN A 200 2.90 -18.86 11.23
CA GLN A 200 3.00 -17.92 12.34
C GLN A 200 1.88 -16.87 12.29
N MET A 201 1.57 -16.34 11.11
CA MET A 201 0.44 -15.39 10.95
C MET A 201 -0.91 -16.04 11.24
N LYS A 202 -1.08 -17.30 10.88
CA LYS A 202 -2.27 -18.08 11.22
C LYS A 202 -2.40 -18.27 12.74
N GLN A 203 -1.33 -18.59 13.44
CA GLN A 203 -1.32 -18.71 14.90
C GLN A 203 -1.67 -17.39 15.58
N LEU A 204 -1.18 -16.26 15.07
CA LEU A 204 -1.56 -14.92 15.54
C LEU A 204 -3.06 -14.67 15.31
N ALA A 205 -3.59 -15.01 14.13
CA ALA A 205 -5.01 -14.86 13.84
C ALA A 205 -5.87 -15.70 14.80
N GLN A 206 -5.46 -16.92 15.14
CA GLN A 206 -6.13 -17.77 16.15
C GLN A 206 -6.06 -17.12 17.53
N LYS A 207 -4.88 -16.66 17.95
CA LYS A 207 -4.63 -16.03 19.26
C LYS A 207 -5.53 -14.80 19.47
N TYR A 208 -5.73 -13.99 18.44
CA TYR A 208 -6.46 -12.73 18.51
C TYR A 208 -7.85 -12.76 17.86
N ALA A 209 -8.41 -13.94 17.54
CA ALA A 209 -9.70 -14.08 16.88
C ALA A 209 -10.86 -13.41 17.64
N SER A 210 -10.81 -13.40 18.98
CA SER A 210 -11.81 -12.79 19.86
C SER A 210 -11.53 -11.31 20.18
N ALA A 211 -10.41 -10.74 19.74
CA ALA A 211 -10.11 -9.34 19.99
C ALA A 211 -11.22 -8.44 19.39
N PRO A 212 -11.68 -7.40 20.11
CA PRO A 212 -12.72 -6.52 19.62
C PRO A 212 -12.24 -5.60 18.51
N LYS A 213 -10.96 -5.25 18.54
CA LYS A 213 -10.30 -4.32 17.63
C LYS A 213 -8.81 -4.63 17.54
N VAL A 214 -8.16 -4.12 16.48
CA VAL A 214 -6.71 -4.12 16.31
C VAL A 214 -6.24 -2.75 15.88
N PHE A 215 -5.00 -2.41 16.23
CA PHE A 215 -4.32 -1.21 15.74
C PHE A 215 -3.13 -1.61 14.87
N VAL A 216 -2.90 -0.82 13.82
CA VAL A 216 -1.75 -1.02 12.92
C VAL A 216 -1.01 0.31 12.82
N LEU A 217 0.24 0.31 13.26
CA LEU A 217 1.07 1.51 13.32
C LEU A 217 2.18 1.44 12.28
N GLY A 218 2.36 2.52 11.57
CA GLY A 218 3.45 2.73 10.64
C GLY A 218 3.88 4.19 10.62
N THR A 219 5.07 4.46 10.12
CA THR A 219 5.55 5.83 9.94
C THR A 219 6.32 5.95 8.64
N GLY A 220 6.52 7.17 8.14
CA GLY A 220 7.16 7.37 6.86
C GLY A 220 6.46 6.59 5.72
N PRO A 221 7.21 5.89 4.85
CA PRO A 221 6.62 5.13 3.75
C PRO A 221 5.69 4.02 4.22
N ASN A 222 5.85 3.50 5.45
CA ASN A 222 4.99 2.46 5.99
C ASN A 222 3.67 2.96 6.58
N LEU A 223 3.40 4.26 6.60
CA LEU A 223 2.06 4.76 6.94
C LEU A 223 1.03 4.26 5.92
N GLY A 224 1.32 4.38 4.62
CA GLY A 224 0.44 3.84 3.58
C GLY A 224 0.26 2.33 3.65
N THR A 225 1.31 1.60 4.05
CA THR A 225 1.26 0.15 4.29
C THR A 225 0.37 -0.20 5.48
N ALA A 226 0.44 0.55 6.57
CA ALA A 226 -0.39 0.35 7.76
C ALA A 226 -1.87 0.66 7.48
N GLU A 227 -2.16 1.69 6.69
CA GLU A 227 -3.51 2.01 6.20
C GLU A 227 -4.10 0.87 5.36
N GLU A 228 -3.31 0.33 4.43
CA GLU A 228 -3.73 -0.82 3.62
C GLU A 228 -3.95 -2.05 4.49
N ALA A 229 -3.06 -2.33 5.44
CA ALA A 229 -3.20 -3.43 6.37
C ALA A 229 -4.49 -3.35 7.19
N SER A 230 -4.78 -2.17 7.73
CA SER A 230 -6.02 -1.90 8.48
C SER A 230 -7.25 -2.10 7.60
N LEU A 231 -7.24 -1.57 6.36
CA LEU A 231 -8.32 -1.79 5.39
C LEU A 231 -8.54 -3.28 5.12
N LYS A 232 -7.48 -4.06 4.92
CA LYS A 232 -7.60 -5.50 4.64
C LYS A 232 -8.20 -6.27 5.81
N ILE A 233 -7.85 -5.94 7.04
CA ILE A 233 -8.49 -6.54 8.23
C ILE A 233 -9.99 -6.24 8.25
N ILE A 234 -10.39 -4.99 7.99
CA ILE A 234 -11.81 -4.59 7.92
C ILE A 234 -12.53 -5.34 6.80
N GLU A 235 -11.95 -5.37 5.61
CA GLU A 235 -12.58 -5.96 4.42
C GLU A 235 -12.71 -7.47 4.52
N MET A 236 -11.68 -8.18 5.00
CA MET A 236 -11.67 -9.64 5.06
C MET A 236 -12.35 -10.17 6.33
N ALA A 237 -11.92 -9.71 7.50
CA ALA A 237 -12.34 -10.26 8.80
C ALA A 237 -13.55 -9.56 9.43
N LYS A 238 -14.05 -8.48 8.81
CA LYS A 238 -15.16 -7.67 9.35
C LYS A 238 -14.89 -7.19 10.79
N MET A 239 -13.61 -6.99 11.11
CA MET A 239 -13.10 -6.59 12.39
C MET A 239 -12.76 -5.10 12.38
N TYR A 240 -13.06 -4.40 13.46
CA TYR A 240 -12.59 -3.02 13.59
C TYR A 240 -11.06 -2.99 13.61
N SER A 241 -10.49 -2.20 12.72
CA SER A 241 -9.06 -1.96 12.66
C SER A 241 -8.83 -0.47 12.46
N GLU A 242 -7.86 0.08 13.15
CA GLU A 242 -7.47 1.48 13.04
C GLU A 242 -5.98 1.57 12.71
N CYS A 243 -5.67 2.33 11.67
CA CYS A 243 -4.30 2.72 11.36
C CYS A 243 -4.02 4.11 11.93
N GLN A 244 -2.80 4.30 12.39
CA GLN A 244 -2.30 5.62 12.76
C GLN A 244 -0.80 5.74 12.44
N GLU A 245 -0.37 6.97 12.25
CA GLU A 245 1.05 7.29 12.28
C GLU A 245 1.61 7.00 13.69
N LEU A 246 2.81 6.43 13.74
CA LEU A 246 3.43 5.89 14.95
C LEU A 246 3.48 6.91 16.11
N GLU A 247 3.93 8.14 15.86
CA GLU A 247 4.05 9.18 16.87
C GLU A 247 2.67 9.74 17.25
N ASP A 248 1.83 10.04 16.26
CA ASP A 248 0.51 10.64 16.47
C ASP A 248 -0.42 9.73 17.29
N PHE A 249 -0.27 8.40 17.16
CA PHE A 249 -1.02 7.44 17.95
C PHE A 249 -0.89 7.67 19.45
N PHE A 250 0.31 7.98 19.91
CA PHE A 250 0.59 8.21 21.34
C PHE A 250 0.13 9.58 21.82
N HIS A 251 -0.26 10.49 20.93
CA HIS A 251 -0.84 11.80 21.25
C HIS A 251 -2.36 11.80 21.45
N GLY A 252 -2.97 10.64 21.75
CA GLY A 252 -4.40 10.57 22.08
C GLY A 252 -5.03 9.19 21.89
N ARG A 253 -4.77 8.54 20.77
CA ARG A 253 -5.38 7.25 20.39
C ARG A 253 -4.97 6.10 21.32
N LEU A 254 -3.82 6.17 21.93
CA LEU A 254 -3.37 5.21 22.96
C LEU A 254 -4.42 4.99 24.06
N ARG A 255 -5.29 5.97 24.34
CA ARG A 255 -6.34 5.85 25.38
C ARG A 255 -7.41 4.78 25.05
N GLU A 256 -7.49 4.34 23.80
CA GLU A 256 -8.36 3.27 23.36
C GLU A 256 -7.74 1.87 23.50
N VAL A 257 -6.46 1.80 23.84
CA VAL A 257 -5.72 0.54 23.91
C VAL A 257 -5.84 -0.06 25.30
N ASP A 258 -6.12 -1.36 25.36
CA ASP A 258 -6.15 -2.15 26.57
C ASP A 258 -5.49 -3.53 26.34
N GLN A 259 -5.52 -4.39 27.34
CA GLN A 259 -4.95 -5.75 27.30
C GLN A 259 -5.61 -6.69 26.25
N HIS A 260 -6.72 -6.28 25.63
CA HIS A 260 -7.45 -7.04 24.59
C HIS A 260 -7.29 -6.44 23.19
N SER A 261 -6.48 -5.39 23.08
CA SER A 261 -6.29 -4.61 21.86
C SER A 261 -4.89 -4.85 21.29
N PRO A 262 -4.68 -5.85 20.40
CA PRO A 262 -3.38 -6.06 19.76
C PRO A 262 -2.98 -4.87 18.92
N VAL A 263 -1.71 -4.44 19.06
CA VAL A 263 -1.10 -3.34 18.35
C VAL A 263 0.02 -3.88 17.46
N PHE A 264 -0.14 -3.79 16.16
CA PHE A 264 0.88 -4.15 15.18
C PHE A 264 1.80 -2.96 14.91
N PHE A 265 3.09 -3.19 14.96
CA PHE A 265 4.12 -2.22 14.60
C PHE A 265 4.79 -2.67 13.29
N LEU A 266 4.62 -1.92 12.20
CA LEU A 266 5.43 -2.08 11.00
C LEU A 266 6.76 -1.37 11.23
N ALA A 267 7.77 -2.12 11.63
CA ALA A 267 9.00 -1.63 12.22
C ALA A 267 10.25 -2.09 11.45
N PRO A 268 10.46 -1.62 10.21
CA PRO A 268 11.71 -1.89 9.51
C PRO A 268 12.90 -1.26 10.25
N HIS A 269 14.09 -1.76 9.97
CA HIS A 269 15.31 -1.07 10.35
C HIS A 269 15.39 0.27 9.63
N GLY A 270 15.48 1.37 10.39
CA GLY A 270 15.51 2.71 9.79
C GLY A 270 15.33 3.82 10.81
N HIS A 271 14.80 4.94 10.36
CA HIS A 271 14.70 6.19 11.12
C HIS A 271 13.87 6.07 12.40
N ALA A 272 12.85 5.22 12.41
CA ALA A 272 11.93 5.05 13.54
C ALA A 272 12.35 3.96 14.53
N SER A 273 13.45 3.23 14.32
CA SER A 273 13.81 2.03 15.10
C SER A 273 13.87 2.30 16.63
N GLN A 274 14.45 3.42 17.05
CA GLN A 274 14.49 3.77 18.47
C GLN A 274 13.11 4.15 19.00
N ARG A 275 12.32 4.86 18.20
CA ARG A 275 10.98 5.30 18.60
C ARG A 275 10.01 4.13 18.77
N VAL A 276 10.15 3.10 17.95
CA VAL A 276 9.42 1.83 18.14
C VAL A 276 9.72 1.21 19.49
N LEU A 277 10.99 1.17 19.92
CA LEU A 277 11.36 0.64 21.23
C LEU A 277 10.76 1.46 22.39
N ASP A 278 10.72 2.79 22.26
CA ASP A 278 10.08 3.66 23.25
C ASP A 278 8.60 3.30 23.40
N PHE A 279 7.89 3.11 22.30
CA PHE A 279 6.48 2.78 22.32
C PHE A 279 6.19 1.33 22.72
N LEU A 280 7.05 0.39 22.42
CA LEU A 280 6.97 -0.96 22.94
C LEU A 280 7.08 -0.96 24.48
N THR A 281 7.90 -0.08 25.05
CA THR A 281 7.96 0.10 26.51
C THR A 281 6.61 0.59 27.07
N VAL A 282 5.90 1.45 26.36
CA VAL A 282 4.58 1.94 26.78
C VAL A 282 3.54 0.83 26.70
N THR A 283 3.50 0.07 25.58
CA THR A 283 2.56 -1.05 25.44
C THR A 283 2.81 -2.16 26.45
N ASP A 284 4.05 -2.42 26.83
CA ASP A 284 4.41 -3.36 27.89
C ASP A 284 3.88 -2.90 29.26
N ILE A 285 4.04 -1.62 29.61
CA ILE A 285 3.56 -1.02 30.88
C ILE A 285 2.02 -1.16 31.01
N ILE A 286 1.28 -0.93 29.92
CA ILE A 286 -0.20 -1.03 29.93
C ILE A 286 -0.71 -2.45 29.63
N HIS A 287 0.20 -3.41 29.48
CA HIS A 287 -0.08 -4.81 29.16
C HIS A 287 -0.87 -5.00 27.86
N ALA A 288 -0.71 -4.11 26.90
CA ALA A 288 -1.31 -4.26 25.56
C ALA A 288 -0.46 -5.22 24.71
N PRO A 289 -1.07 -6.20 24.04
CA PRO A 289 -0.35 -7.10 23.16
C PRO A 289 0.29 -6.32 22.01
N SER A 290 1.61 -6.35 21.88
CA SER A 290 2.37 -5.72 20.81
C SER A 290 2.97 -6.76 19.87
N ILE A 291 2.69 -6.64 18.58
CA ILE A 291 3.17 -7.52 17.52
C ILE A 291 4.10 -6.71 16.62
N VAL A 292 5.38 -7.06 16.58
CA VAL A 292 6.38 -6.35 15.78
C VAL A 292 6.68 -7.11 14.51
N ILE A 293 6.50 -6.46 13.36
CA ILE A 293 6.91 -6.96 12.03
C ILE A 293 8.19 -6.22 11.68
N SER A 294 9.33 -6.94 11.61
CA SER A 294 10.65 -6.34 11.41
C SER A 294 11.62 -7.27 10.71
N ASP A 295 12.51 -6.69 9.90
CA ASP A 295 13.68 -7.36 9.33
C ASP A 295 14.87 -7.37 10.30
N HIS A 296 14.86 -6.50 11.33
CA HIS A 296 15.92 -6.33 12.30
C HIS A 296 15.42 -6.48 13.74
N VAL A 297 15.42 -7.70 14.26
CA VAL A 297 14.91 -8.00 15.61
C VAL A 297 16.01 -7.85 16.64
N THR A 298 16.01 -6.74 17.35
CA THR A 298 16.96 -6.46 18.45
C THR A 298 16.56 -7.17 19.74
N SER A 299 17.49 -7.27 20.69
CA SER A 299 17.19 -7.78 22.05
C SER A 299 16.13 -6.95 22.77
N GLY A 300 16.05 -5.65 22.48
CA GLY A 300 15.00 -4.76 22.99
C GLY A 300 13.63 -5.17 22.49
N ILE A 301 13.48 -5.38 21.18
CA ILE A 301 12.24 -5.86 20.56
C ILE A 301 11.85 -7.22 21.13
N GLN A 302 12.78 -8.18 21.19
CA GLN A 302 12.50 -9.52 21.75
C GLN A 302 12.01 -9.49 23.19
N ARG A 303 12.47 -8.54 24.00
CA ARG A 303 12.08 -8.44 25.41
C ARG A 303 10.72 -7.78 25.59
N LEU A 304 10.38 -6.77 24.78
CA LEU A 304 9.22 -5.90 24.99
C LEU A 304 8.01 -6.30 24.14
N ALA A 305 8.24 -6.89 22.96
CA ALA A 305 7.14 -7.32 22.11
C ALA A 305 6.49 -8.61 22.61
N THR A 306 5.17 -8.70 22.51
CA THR A 306 4.42 -9.92 22.81
C THR A 306 4.64 -11.00 21.75
N ASP A 307 4.72 -10.60 20.49
CA ASP A 307 5.01 -11.47 19.35
C ASP A 307 5.92 -10.72 18.36
N VAL A 308 6.76 -11.47 17.66
CA VAL A 308 7.66 -10.90 16.64
C VAL A 308 7.55 -11.71 15.36
N ILE A 309 7.33 -11.00 14.26
CA ILE A 309 7.31 -11.54 12.90
C ILE A 309 8.59 -11.10 12.21
N GLN A 310 9.48 -12.05 11.97
CA GLN A 310 10.73 -11.78 11.28
C GLN A 310 10.48 -11.68 9.77
N ILE A 311 10.84 -10.56 9.17
CA ILE A 311 10.93 -10.41 7.72
C ILE A 311 12.24 -11.03 7.25
N PRO A 312 12.22 -11.89 6.20
CA PRO A 312 13.39 -12.74 5.88
C PRO A 312 14.53 -12.00 5.18
N VAL A 313 14.31 -10.81 4.67
CA VAL A 313 15.31 -9.98 3.98
C VAL A 313 15.30 -8.57 4.54
N SER A 314 16.46 -7.91 4.50
CA SER A 314 16.56 -6.49 4.88
C SER A 314 16.54 -5.62 3.63
N LEU A 315 15.56 -4.73 3.55
CA LEU A 315 15.38 -3.78 2.47
C LEU A 315 15.78 -2.38 2.93
N ASP A 316 16.08 -1.51 1.97
CA ASP A 316 16.03 -0.07 2.23
C ASP A 316 14.67 0.29 2.85
N GLU A 317 14.66 1.18 3.86
CA GLU A 317 13.41 1.55 4.57
C GLU A 317 12.32 2.00 3.62
N PHE A 318 12.68 2.73 2.55
CA PHE A 318 11.73 3.21 1.55
C PHE A 318 11.27 2.13 0.56
N ALA A 319 11.89 0.94 0.53
CA ALA A 319 11.44 -0.21 -0.26
C ALA A 319 10.58 -1.19 0.57
N THR A 320 10.58 -1.06 1.89
CA THR A 320 9.88 -1.99 2.79
C THR A 320 8.37 -2.10 2.55
N PRO A 321 7.62 -1.06 2.08
CA PRO A 321 6.21 -1.19 1.75
C PRO A 321 5.88 -2.30 0.76
N LEU A 322 6.80 -2.64 -0.14
CA LEU A 322 6.65 -3.74 -1.10
C LEU A 322 6.48 -5.10 -0.42
N LEU A 323 7.06 -5.28 0.77
CA LEU A 323 7.12 -6.56 1.46
C LEU A 323 6.30 -6.59 2.76
N TYR A 324 6.30 -5.50 3.53
CA TYR A 324 5.71 -5.45 4.88
C TYR A 324 4.19 -5.56 4.89
N ILE A 325 3.54 -5.39 3.75
CA ILE A 325 2.10 -5.62 3.61
C ILE A 325 1.73 -7.12 3.62
N LEU A 326 2.65 -8.01 3.21
CA LEU A 326 2.35 -9.44 3.05
C LEU A 326 1.95 -10.14 4.36
N PRO A 327 2.67 -9.97 5.47
CA PRO A 327 2.21 -10.48 6.77
C PRO A 327 0.77 -10.08 7.08
N MET A 328 0.41 -8.84 6.81
CA MET A 328 -0.93 -8.32 7.10
C MET A 328 -2.00 -8.85 6.15
N HIS A 329 -1.67 -9.11 4.89
CA HIS A 329 -2.56 -9.82 3.96
C HIS A 329 -2.87 -11.24 4.45
N VAL A 330 -1.83 -11.97 4.89
CA VAL A 330 -1.99 -13.32 5.46
C VAL A 330 -2.78 -13.27 6.76
N PHE A 331 -2.47 -12.33 7.66
CA PHE A 331 -3.20 -12.14 8.91
C PHE A 331 -4.68 -11.86 8.68
N GLY A 332 -5.01 -10.91 7.79
CA GLY A 332 -6.40 -10.58 7.48
C GLY A 332 -7.18 -11.76 6.90
N TYR A 333 -6.55 -12.54 6.01
CA TYR A 333 -7.12 -13.75 5.44
C TYR A 333 -7.39 -14.80 6.52
N GLU A 334 -6.40 -15.17 7.33
CA GLU A 334 -6.52 -16.16 8.39
C GLU A 334 -7.49 -15.69 9.49
N MET A 335 -7.47 -14.41 9.84
CA MET A 335 -8.41 -13.81 10.79
C MET A 335 -9.86 -13.94 10.31
N ALA A 336 -10.13 -13.73 9.02
CA ALA A 336 -11.46 -13.96 8.45
C ALA A 336 -11.92 -15.39 8.67
N LEU A 337 -11.07 -16.37 8.40
CA LEU A 337 -11.37 -17.79 8.58
C LEU A 337 -11.62 -18.13 10.06
N GLN A 338 -10.79 -17.63 10.98
CA GLN A 338 -10.97 -17.85 12.42
C GLN A 338 -12.28 -17.25 12.94
N ARG A 339 -12.74 -16.15 12.37
CA ARG A 339 -14.01 -15.50 12.72
C ARG A 339 -15.21 -16.04 11.96
N GLY A 340 -15.03 -17.06 11.10
CA GLY A 340 -16.08 -17.70 10.32
C GLY A 340 -16.60 -16.87 9.15
N TYR A 341 -15.81 -15.93 8.63
CA TYR A 341 -16.16 -15.13 7.45
C TYR A 341 -15.47 -15.65 6.19
N ASP A 342 -16.16 -15.56 5.06
CA ASP A 342 -15.50 -15.59 3.75
C ASP A 342 -14.76 -14.26 3.54
N PRO A 343 -13.44 -14.28 3.33
CA PRO A 343 -12.63 -13.07 3.18
C PRO A 343 -13.01 -12.21 1.97
N THR A 344 -13.75 -12.76 0.99
CA THR A 344 -14.22 -12.03 -0.20
C THR A 344 -15.67 -11.58 -0.10
N ALA A 345 -16.42 -12.10 0.86
CA ALA A 345 -17.84 -11.76 1.02
C ALA A 345 -18.02 -10.31 1.50
N ARG A 346 -19.05 -9.67 0.96
CA ARG A 346 -19.49 -8.38 1.44
C ARG A 346 -20.41 -8.53 2.63
N ARG A 347 -20.44 -7.55 3.51
CA ARG A 347 -21.42 -7.52 4.62
C ARG A 347 -22.83 -7.23 4.11
N TYR A 348 -22.93 -6.42 3.04
CA TYR A 348 -24.20 -5.95 2.49
C TYR A 348 -24.20 -6.10 0.96
N ASP A 349 -24.93 -7.07 0.43
CA ASP A 349 -25.03 -7.31 -1.01
C ASP A 349 -25.92 -6.28 -1.71
N ILE A 350 -26.82 -5.63 -0.96
CA ILE A 350 -27.74 -4.60 -1.47
C ILE A 350 -27.08 -3.24 -1.73
N VAL A 351 -25.88 -3.02 -1.17
CA VAL A 351 -25.16 -1.76 -1.38
C VAL A 351 -24.44 -1.82 -2.73
N PRO A 352 -24.68 -0.86 -3.65
CA PRO A 352 -23.97 -0.83 -4.91
C PRO A 352 -22.46 -0.72 -4.68
N GLN A 353 -21.68 -1.40 -5.53
CA GLN A 353 -20.21 -1.37 -5.43
C GLN A 353 -19.64 0.04 -5.57
N LYS A 354 -20.29 0.87 -6.40
CA LYS A 354 -19.91 2.25 -6.68
C LYS A 354 -21.17 3.09 -6.63
N VAL A 355 -21.18 4.07 -5.75
CA VAL A 355 -22.13 5.16 -5.80
C VAL A 355 -21.68 6.06 -6.96
N ARG A 356 -22.49 6.18 -8.01
CA ARG A 356 -22.20 7.09 -9.11
C ARG A 356 -22.57 8.52 -8.69
N TYR A 357 -21.74 9.48 -9.07
CA TYR A 357 -22.10 10.89 -8.99
C TYR A 357 -23.30 11.12 -9.89
N GLN A 358 -24.33 11.77 -9.37
CA GLN A 358 -25.26 12.49 -10.19
C GLN A 358 -24.65 13.89 -10.36
N GLU A 359 -24.34 14.29 -11.58
CA GLU A 359 -24.00 15.68 -11.85
C GLU A 359 -25.26 16.49 -11.53
N GLU A 360 -25.13 17.46 -10.63
CA GLU A 360 -26.14 18.49 -10.47
C GLU A 360 -26.13 19.30 -11.77
N GLU A 361 -27.27 19.35 -12.47
CA GLU A 361 -27.52 20.16 -13.67
C GLU A 361 -27.30 21.66 -13.43
#